data_39f7ece4b15d2fa430f0d605e8e470e5
#
_entry.id   39f7ece4b15d2fa430f0d605e8e470e5
#
_cell.length_a   1.000
_cell.length_b   1.000
_cell.length_c   1.000
_cell.angle_alpha   90.00
_cell.angle_beta   90.00
_cell.angle_gamma   90.00
#
_symmetry.space_group_name_H-M   'P 1'
#
loop_
_entity.id
_entity.type
_entity.pdbx_description
1 polymer ?
#
loop_
_entity_poly.entity_id
_entity_poly.type
_entity_poly.pdbx_seq_one_letter_code
_entity_poly.pdbx_strand_id
1 'polypeptide(L)'
;MLPFAHPARHPSLGPLPPRCAPSRARARARLPNRARTRTRARARPPSAGAAETETASTSGGGGSVLSFLCPLLKLLGGGDPSQERNDVVEVTTSSISSLARLPWGSKVATTSGENTGSATSAPTLQLYEFEACPFCRRVREAMTELDLSAEVYPCPKGSRRHREMVKKIGGKEQFPLLVDASTGVTMYESGDIVNYLFRQYGQGRSPSSGLLESTIFTGWVPTLLRAGRGMTLWNKAGVVPSEKLELFSYENNSYARIVREALCELELPYVLQNVGEGSSKMDALLRISGSKQVPYLIDLNTGFQSGDYKKILSYLFQQYSIGS
;
A
#
# COMPACT_ATOMS: atom_id res chain seq x y z
N MET A 1 -3.94 14.60 68.23
CA MET A 1 -2.48 14.64 68.08
C MET A 1 -2.12 14.21 66.68
N LEU A 2 -1.79 15.16 65.80
CA LEU A 2 -1.32 14.96 64.44
C LEU A 2 0.21 15.12 64.42
N PRO A 3 0.99 14.31 63.74
CA PRO A 3 2.37 14.64 63.46
C PRO A 3 2.55 15.24 62.05
N PHE A 4 3.43 16.21 62.03
CA PHE A 4 3.88 17.10 60.98
C PHE A 4 4.43 16.38 59.76
N ALA A 5 4.10 16.92 58.57
CA ALA A 5 4.71 16.60 57.29
C ALA A 5 6.04 17.37 57.11
N HIS A 6 7.08 16.67 56.64
CA HIS A 6 8.33 17.26 56.19
C HIS A 6 8.29 17.50 54.66
N PRO A 7 8.85 18.60 54.15
CA PRO A 7 8.89 18.88 52.72
C PRO A 7 10.03 18.14 52.00
N ALA A 8 9.72 17.60 50.83
CA ALA A 8 10.65 16.94 49.95
C ALA A 8 11.64 17.96 49.28
N ARG A 9 12.91 17.59 49.30
CA ARG A 9 14.01 18.35 48.65
C ARG A 9 14.01 18.11 47.15
N HIS A 10 14.08 19.20 46.36
CA HIS A 10 14.36 19.18 44.92
C HIS A 10 15.82 18.79 44.65
N PRO A 11 16.11 17.97 43.64
CA PRO A 11 17.48 17.80 43.16
C PRO A 11 17.87 18.93 42.21
N SER A 12 19.07 19.47 42.45
CA SER A 12 19.72 20.51 41.70
C SER A 12 20.11 20.06 40.28
N LEU A 13 19.84 20.93 39.29
CA LEU A 13 20.32 20.79 37.91
C LEU A 13 21.85 21.04 37.83
N GLY A 14 22.59 20.06 37.35
CA GLY A 14 24.00 20.19 36.99
C GLY A 14 24.19 20.89 35.64
N PRO A 15 25.39 21.46 35.38
CA PRO A 15 25.64 22.32 34.22
C PRO A 15 25.81 21.51 32.92
N LEU A 16 25.30 22.10 31.81
CA LEU A 16 25.39 21.62 30.43
C LEU A 16 26.82 21.67 29.89
N PRO A 17 27.28 20.71 29.05
CA PRO A 17 28.54 20.76 28.38
C PRO A 17 28.55 21.74 27.20
N PRO A 18 29.76 22.26 26.81
CA PRO A 18 29.89 23.32 25.83
C PRO A 18 29.67 22.85 24.39
N ARG A 19 29.06 23.73 23.58
CA ARG A 19 28.88 23.57 22.13
C ARG A 19 30.23 23.58 21.40
N CYS A 20 30.48 22.58 20.59
CA CYS A 20 31.55 22.59 19.60
C CYS A 20 31.15 23.40 18.37
N ALA A 21 31.98 24.36 17.99
CA ALA A 21 31.90 25.16 16.79
C ALA A 21 32.42 24.41 15.55
N PRO A 22 31.95 24.68 14.33
CA PRO A 22 32.42 24.02 13.12
C PRO A 22 33.72 24.65 12.60
N SER A 23 34.74 23.82 12.39
CA SER A 23 35.97 24.21 11.74
C SER A 23 35.83 24.26 10.22
N ARG A 24 36.11 25.45 9.65
CA ARG A 24 36.31 25.65 8.21
C ARG A 24 37.67 25.08 7.80
N ALA A 25 37.69 24.11 6.89
CA ALA A 25 38.86 23.76 6.12
C ALA A 25 38.55 23.94 4.62
N ARG A 26 39.16 24.97 4.03
CA ARG A 26 39.26 25.16 2.57
C ARG A 26 40.38 24.24 2.05
N ALA A 27 40.07 23.42 1.06
CA ALA A 27 41.06 22.86 0.18
C ALA A 27 40.62 23.09 -1.28
N ARG A 28 41.37 23.99 -1.94
CA ARG A 28 41.38 24.17 -3.42
C ARG A 28 42.22 23.05 -4.00
N ALA A 29 41.65 22.31 -4.96
CA ALA A 29 42.45 21.51 -5.90
C ALA A 29 42.03 21.83 -7.33
N ARG A 30 43.05 22.07 -8.15
CA ARG A 30 43.07 22.59 -9.50
C ARG A 30 42.63 21.53 -10.51
N LEU A 31 41.90 21.97 -11.53
CA LEU A 31 41.67 21.27 -12.81
C LEU A 31 42.94 21.25 -13.68
N PRO A 32 43.15 20.22 -14.48
CA PRO A 32 43.91 20.38 -15.72
C PRO A 32 42.98 20.35 -16.92
N ASN A 33 43.16 21.38 -17.74
CA ASN A 33 42.69 21.56 -19.09
C ASN A 33 43.32 20.54 -20.06
N ARG A 34 42.58 19.88 -20.93
CA ARG A 34 43.15 19.37 -22.17
C ARG A 34 42.10 19.34 -23.29
N ALA A 35 42.24 20.30 -24.15
CA ALA A 35 42.34 20.33 -25.60
C ALA A 35 41.40 19.53 -26.49
N ARG A 36 40.67 20.32 -27.22
CA ARG A 36 40.00 20.16 -28.51
C ARG A 36 40.69 19.17 -29.49
N THR A 37 39.88 18.34 -30.12
CA THR A 37 40.07 18.05 -31.54
C THR A 37 38.70 18.04 -32.25
N ARG A 38 38.57 18.95 -33.19
CA ARG A 38 37.50 19.04 -34.19
C ARG A 38 37.81 18.05 -35.29
N THR A 39 36.88 17.20 -35.66
CA THR A 39 36.85 16.61 -37.01
C THR A 39 35.49 16.84 -37.66
N ARG A 40 35.55 17.46 -38.80
CA ARG A 40 34.50 17.91 -39.70
C ARG A 40 34.31 16.84 -40.78
N ALA A 41 33.13 16.31 -40.98
CA ALA A 41 32.74 15.56 -42.18
C ALA A 41 31.23 15.78 -42.43
N ARG A 42 30.91 16.57 -43.32
CA ARG A 42 30.55 16.42 -44.72
C ARG A 42 29.17 15.75 -44.91
N ALA A 43 28.20 16.61 -45.24
CA ALA A 43 26.84 16.26 -45.65
C ALA A 43 26.83 15.60 -47.07
N ARG A 44 25.86 14.71 -47.29
CA ARG A 44 25.37 14.32 -48.61
C ARG A 44 23.87 14.02 -48.59
N PRO A 45 23.12 14.32 -49.63
CA PRO A 45 21.67 14.45 -49.65
C PRO A 45 20.93 13.15 -50.03
N PRO A 46 19.56 13.17 -50.10
CA PRO A 46 18.70 12.01 -49.89
C PRO A 46 18.42 11.23 -51.17
N SER A 47 18.19 9.94 -51.07
CA SER A 47 17.54 9.12 -52.08
C SER A 47 16.31 8.40 -51.48
N ALA A 48 15.30 8.32 -52.34
CA ALA A 48 13.95 7.88 -52.08
C ALA A 48 13.80 6.38 -51.83
N GLY A 49 12.80 6.04 -51.00
CA GLY A 49 11.85 4.96 -51.22
C GLY A 49 12.28 3.56 -50.77
N ALA A 50 11.81 3.14 -49.63
CA ALA A 50 11.35 1.76 -49.40
C ALA A 50 10.41 1.78 -48.19
N ALA A 51 9.23 1.22 -48.36
CA ALA A 51 8.26 1.00 -47.28
C ALA A 51 8.81 -0.08 -46.34
N GLU A 52 9.17 0.31 -45.15
CA GLU A 52 9.49 -0.65 -44.09
C GLU A 52 8.31 -0.76 -43.15
N THR A 53 7.82 -1.97 -43.06
CA THR A 53 6.82 -2.46 -42.09
C THR A 53 7.35 -2.22 -40.69
N GLU A 54 6.76 -1.29 -39.97
CA GLU A 54 7.05 -1.10 -38.55
C GLU A 54 6.59 -2.34 -37.76
N THR A 55 7.50 -3.21 -37.41
CA THR A 55 7.34 -4.16 -36.33
C THR A 55 7.47 -3.38 -35.03
N ALA A 56 6.34 -3.14 -34.38
CA ALA A 56 6.26 -2.55 -33.06
C ALA A 56 7.02 -3.41 -32.05
N SER A 57 8.20 -2.94 -31.65
CA SER A 57 8.93 -3.48 -30.51
C SER A 57 8.16 -3.15 -29.23
N THR A 58 7.54 -4.16 -28.65
CA THR A 58 6.84 -4.09 -27.36
C THR A 58 7.86 -3.94 -26.25
N SER A 59 8.16 -2.70 -25.85
CA SER A 59 8.84 -2.43 -24.60
C SER A 59 7.86 -2.66 -23.44
N GLY A 60 8.17 -3.64 -22.58
CA GLY A 60 7.34 -4.06 -21.48
C GLY A 60 7.10 -2.96 -20.44
N GLY A 61 5.90 -2.43 -20.43
CA GLY A 61 5.35 -1.58 -19.39
C GLY A 61 4.02 -2.17 -18.90
N GLY A 62 4.02 -2.80 -17.74
CA GLY A 62 2.80 -3.40 -17.14
C GLY A 62 1.63 -2.44 -16.86
N GLY A 63 1.77 -1.15 -17.21
CA GLY A 63 0.71 -0.15 -17.15
C GLY A 63 -0.29 -0.19 -18.32
N SER A 64 0.12 -0.76 -19.45
CA SER A 64 -0.65 -0.69 -20.71
C SER A 64 -1.92 -1.55 -20.70
N VAL A 65 -1.86 -2.76 -20.17
CA VAL A 65 -3.00 -3.72 -20.19
C VAL A 65 -4.13 -3.26 -19.26
N LEU A 66 -3.81 -2.79 -18.06
CA LEU A 66 -4.79 -2.26 -17.12
C LEU A 66 -5.48 -1.00 -17.64
N SER A 67 -4.73 -0.13 -18.30
CA SER A 67 -5.29 1.09 -18.91
C SER A 67 -6.26 0.78 -20.04
N PHE A 68 -6.01 -0.28 -20.80
CA PHE A 68 -6.88 -0.74 -21.87
C PHE A 68 -8.15 -1.45 -21.37
N LEU A 69 -8.01 -2.28 -20.32
CA LEU A 69 -9.15 -3.01 -19.72
C LEU A 69 -10.07 -2.11 -18.88
N CYS A 70 -9.57 -0.98 -18.39
CA CYS A 70 -10.31 -0.09 -17.51
C CYS A 70 -11.67 0.39 -18.07
N PRO A 71 -11.83 0.79 -19.35
CA PRO A 71 -13.14 1.15 -19.91
C PRO A 71 -14.11 -0.03 -19.98
N LEU A 72 -13.62 -1.22 -20.35
CA LEU A 72 -14.42 -2.43 -20.44
C LEU A 72 -14.90 -2.90 -19.06
N LEU A 73 -14.01 -2.89 -18.06
CA LEU A 73 -14.35 -3.24 -16.68
C LEU A 73 -15.34 -2.25 -16.07
N LYS A 74 -15.25 -0.96 -16.41
CA LYS A 74 -16.26 0.05 -16.02
C LYS A 74 -17.62 -0.22 -16.62
N LEU A 75 -17.67 -0.66 -17.87
CA LEU A 75 -18.93 -1.00 -18.54
C LEU A 75 -19.62 -2.20 -17.89
N LEU A 76 -18.84 -3.20 -17.46
CA LEU A 76 -19.34 -4.42 -16.82
C LEU A 76 -19.63 -4.24 -15.32
N GLY A 77 -18.87 -3.37 -14.63
CA GLY A 77 -18.98 -3.09 -13.18
C GLY A 77 -19.66 -1.76 -12.84
N GLY A 78 -20.15 -1.04 -13.86
CA GLY A 78 -20.52 0.37 -13.83
C GLY A 78 -21.82 0.73 -13.14
N GLY A 79 -21.92 0.47 -11.83
CA GLY A 79 -22.88 1.14 -10.97
C GLY A 79 -22.22 2.21 -10.10
N ASP A 80 -23.00 3.11 -9.52
CA ASP A 80 -22.54 4.00 -8.45
C ASP A 80 -22.06 3.12 -7.27
N PRO A 81 -20.79 3.21 -6.84
CA PRO A 81 -20.24 2.36 -5.80
C PRO A 81 -20.91 2.57 -4.43
N SER A 82 -21.60 3.71 -4.23
CA SER A 82 -22.34 4.02 -3.02
C SER A 82 -23.70 3.33 -2.94
N GLN A 83 -24.20 2.79 -4.05
CA GLN A 83 -25.49 2.10 -4.05
C GLN A 83 -25.35 0.67 -3.53
N GLU A 84 -26.38 0.25 -2.80
CA GLU A 84 -26.48 -1.12 -2.30
C GLU A 84 -26.51 -2.10 -3.48
N ARG A 85 -25.60 -3.04 -3.49
CA ARG A 85 -25.47 -4.07 -4.52
C ARG A 85 -26.11 -5.37 -4.06
N ASN A 86 -26.39 -6.22 -5.04
CA ASN A 86 -26.81 -7.58 -4.71
C ASN A 86 -25.72 -8.30 -3.90
N ASP A 87 -25.99 -8.50 -2.64
CA ASP A 87 -25.09 -9.08 -1.64
C ASP A 87 -24.53 -10.45 -2.06
N VAL A 88 -25.40 -11.28 -2.68
CA VAL A 88 -24.98 -12.61 -3.14
C VAL A 88 -23.90 -12.49 -4.23
N VAL A 89 -24.05 -11.56 -5.17
CA VAL A 89 -23.07 -11.33 -6.23
C VAL A 89 -21.75 -10.77 -5.66
N GLU A 90 -21.86 -9.79 -4.76
CA GLU A 90 -20.70 -9.16 -4.12
C GLU A 90 -19.87 -10.19 -3.33
N VAL A 91 -20.50 -10.95 -2.44
CA VAL A 91 -19.85 -11.93 -1.61
C VAL A 91 -19.34 -13.12 -2.43
N THR A 92 -20.13 -13.62 -3.38
CA THR A 92 -19.75 -14.78 -4.21
C THR A 92 -18.52 -14.43 -5.09
N THR A 93 -18.56 -13.31 -5.81
CA THR A 93 -17.42 -12.93 -6.67
C THR A 93 -16.17 -12.62 -5.86
N SER A 94 -16.31 -12.01 -4.67
CA SER A 94 -15.18 -11.80 -3.77
C SER A 94 -14.63 -13.10 -3.19
N SER A 95 -15.50 -14.05 -2.83
CA SER A 95 -15.10 -15.36 -2.30
C SER A 95 -14.37 -16.22 -3.35
N ILE A 96 -14.89 -16.28 -4.59
CA ILE A 96 -14.21 -16.96 -5.70
C ILE A 96 -12.85 -16.31 -5.99
N SER A 97 -12.79 -14.97 -5.90
CA SER A 97 -11.52 -14.22 -6.01
C SER A 97 -10.50 -14.63 -4.94
N SER A 98 -10.97 -14.90 -3.73
CA SER A 98 -10.14 -15.36 -2.62
C SER A 98 -9.68 -16.81 -2.84
N LEU A 99 -10.59 -17.68 -3.29
CA LEU A 99 -10.25 -19.09 -3.61
C LEU A 99 -9.19 -19.17 -4.72
N ALA A 100 -9.27 -18.32 -5.74
CA ALA A 100 -8.29 -18.30 -6.84
C ALA A 100 -6.87 -17.94 -6.39
N ARG A 101 -6.73 -17.36 -5.19
CA ARG A 101 -5.43 -16.92 -4.63
C ARG A 101 -4.96 -17.78 -3.45
N LEU A 102 -5.68 -18.82 -3.09
CA LEU A 102 -5.18 -19.76 -2.08
C LEU A 102 -3.89 -20.47 -2.55
N PRO A 103 -2.95 -20.72 -1.61
CA PRO A 103 -3.02 -20.52 -0.16
C PRO A 103 -2.54 -19.14 0.34
N TRP A 104 -2.13 -18.22 -0.56
CA TRP A 104 -1.46 -16.97 -0.19
C TRP A 104 -2.43 -15.96 0.44
N GLY A 105 -1.88 -15.11 1.32
CA GLY A 105 -2.59 -13.98 1.91
C GLY A 105 -3.67 -14.32 2.94
N SER A 106 -3.66 -15.55 3.48
CA SER A 106 -4.64 -16.01 4.49
C SER A 106 -4.00 -16.23 5.86
N LYS A 107 -2.79 -16.76 5.90
CA LYS A 107 -2.09 -17.21 7.10
C LYS A 107 -0.76 -16.52 7.28
N VAL A 108 -0.38 -16.37 8.54
CA VAL A 108 0.96 -15.98 8.93
C VAL A 108 1.87 -17.21 8.87
N ALA A 109 3.03 -17.08 8.25
CA ALA A 109 4.03 -18.14 8.27
C ALA A 109 4.62 -18.24 9.67
N THR A 110 4.26 -19.31 10.38
CA THR A 110 4.63 -19.52 11.78
C THR A 110 6.15 -19.62 11.92
N THR A 111 6.74 -18.76 12.75
CA THR A 111 8.08 -18.98 13.31
C THR A 111 7.92 -19.51 14.72
N SER A 112 8.68 -20.54 15.07
CA SER A 112 8.76 -21.05 16.45
C SER A 112 9.59 -20.11 17.34
N GLY A 113 9.26 -18.81 17.32
CA GLY A 113 9.94 -17.76 18.07
C GLY A 113 8.98 -16.61 18.31
N GLU A 114 8.87 -16.21 19.55
CA GLU A 114 8.02 -15.10 19.98
C GLU A 114 8.35 -13.82 19.23
N ASN A 115 7.56 -13.49 18.20
CA ASN A 115 7.53 -12.14 17.70
C ASN A 115 6.72 -11.27 18.67
N THR A 116 7.34 -10.82 19.74
CA THR A 116 6.84 -9.72 20.55
C THR A 116 7.00 -8.40 19.81
N GLY A 117 6.46 -8.30 18.61
CA GLY A 117 6.21 -7.02 17.97
C GLY A 117 5.08 -6.34 18.75
N SER A 118 5.42 -5.34 19.53
CA SER A 118 4.47 -4.52 20.25
C SER A 118 3.34 -4.07 19.32
N ALA A 119 2.11 -4.50 19.60
CA ALA A 119 0.91 -4.17 18.82
C ALA A 119 0.56 -2.67 18.82
N THR A 120 1.44 -1.81 19.33
CA THR A 120 1.16 -0.40 19.63
C THR A 120 2.09 0.60 18.95
N SER A 121 3.10 0.16 18.19
CA SER A 121 3.92 1.09 17.42
C SER A 121 3.30 1.36 16.05
N ALA A 122 3.25 2.65 15.64
CA ALA A 122 2.82 3.02 14.30
C ALA A 122 3.63 2.26 13.25
N PRO A 123 3.00 1.74 12.18
CA PRO A 123 3.73 1.00 11.17
C PRO A 123 4.76 1.90 10.46
N THR A 124 5.94 1.36 10.24
CA THR A 124 7.03 2.06 9.53
C THR A 124 6.95 1.90 8.01
N LEU A 125 6.14 0.94 7.55
CA LEU A 125 5.92 0.65 6.14
C LEU A 125 4.80 1.52 5.58
N GLN A 126 5.05 2.11 4.41
CA GLN A 126 4.03 2.83 3.64
C GLN A 126 3.89 2.15 2.28
N LEU A 127 2.66 1.80 1.92
CA LEU A 127 2.34 1.14 0.67
C LEU A 127 1.41 2.02 -0.16
N TYR A 128 1.91 2.48 -1.31
CA TYR A 128 1.13 3.20 -2.32
C TYR A 128 0.65 2.21 -3.37
N GLU A 129 -0.66 2.05 -3.49
CA GLU A 129 -1.22 0.96 -4.27
C GLU A 129 -2.67 1.22 -4.72
N PHE A 130 -3.29 0.32 -5.50
CA PHE A 130 -4.73 0.30 -5.70
C PHE A 130 -5.25 -1.15 -5.64
N GLU A 131 -6.47 -1.33 -5.10
CA GLU A 131 -6.98 -2.65 -4.71
C GLU A 131 -7.06 -3.64 -5.87
N ALA A 132 -7.49 -3.20 -7.06
CA ALA A 132 -7.63 -4.06 -8.23
C ALA A 132 -6.30 -4.49 -8.87
N CYS A 133 -5.15 -3.97 -8.41
CA CYS A 133 -3.84 -4.28 -9.00
C CYS A 133 -3.34 -5.66 -8.56
N PRO A 134 -3.08 -6.60 -9.49
CA PRO A 134 -2.56 -7.93 -9.16
C PRO A 134 -1.15 -7.89 -8.56
N PHE A 135 -0.33 -6.93 -8.97
CA PHE A 135 1.02 -6.75 -8.44
C PHE A 135 1.03 -6.16 -7.03
N CYS A 136 0.08 -5.27 -6.73
CA CYS A 136 -0.13 -4.75 -5.39
C CYS A 136 -0.62 -5.85 -4.44
N ARG A 137 -1.55 -6.67 -4.92
CA ARG A 137 -2.05 -7.84 -4.17
C ARG A 137 -0.94 -8.77 -3.73
N ARG A 138 0.00 -9.10 -4.62
CA ARG A 138 1.17 -9.93 -4.29
C ARG A 138 1.94 -9.38 -3.08
N VAL A 139 2.12 -8.07 -3.00
CA VAL A 139 2.80 -7.44 -1.86
C VAL A 139 1.97 -7.57 -0.59
N ARG A 140 0.64 -7.36 -0.65
CA ARG A 140 -0.24 -7.55 0.51
C ARG A 140 -0.32 -9.00 0.97
N GLU A 141 -0.26 -9.97 0.04
CA GLU A 141 -0.16 -11.41 0.36
C GLU A 141 1.12 -11.70 1.15
N ALA A 142 2.27 -11.18 0.70
CA ALA A 142 3.54 -11.29 1.41
C ALA A 142 3.50 -10.60 2.79
N MET A 143 2.87 -9.44 2.90
CA MET A 143 2.70 -8.75 4.18
C MET A 143 1.82 -9.54 5.14
N THR A 144 0.79 -10.21 4.65
CA THR A 144 -0.04 -11.12 5.48
C THR A 144 0.78 -12.31 5.97
N GLU A 145 1.57 -12.92 5.11
CA GLU A 145 2.45 -14.05 5.43
C GLU A 145 3.51 -13.68 6.49
N LEU A 146 3.97 -12.43 6.49
CA LEU A 146 4.95 -11.90 7.43
C LEU A 146 4.34 -11.21 8.65
N ASP A 147 3.01 -11.17 8.78
CA ASP A 147 2.27 -10.45 9.83
C ASP A 147 2.63 -8.95 9.93
N LEU A 148 2.88 -8.29 8.80
CA LEU A 148 3.29 -6.90 8.73
C LEU A 148 2.09 -5.97 8.62
N SER A 149 2.08 -4.91 9.44
CA SER A 149 1.17 -3.77 9.30
C SER A 149 1.78 -2.67 8.46
N ALA A 150 0.95 -1.85 7.79
CA ALA A 150 1.42 -0.73 6.98
C ALA A 150 0.41 0.41 6.94
N GLU A 151 0.91 1.61 6.69
CA GLU A 151 0.09 2.69 6.19
C GLU A 151 -0.17 2.48 4.70
N VAL A 152 -1.43 2.37 4.32
CA VAL A 152 -1.83 2.20 2.91
C VAL A 152 -2.35 3.52 2.38
N TYR A 153 -1.81 3.92 1.24
CA TYR A 153 -2.20 5.12 0.51
C TYR A 153 -2.81 4.71 -0.83
N PRO A 154 -4.14 4.64 -0.93
CA PRO A 154 -4.82 4.23 -2.15
C PRO A 154 -4.54 5.19 -3.31
N CYS A 155 -4.19 4.63 -4.47
CA CYS A 155 -3.84 5.34 -5.69
C CYS A 155 -4.73 4.91 -6.87
N PRO A 156 -6.07 5.05 -6.80
CA PRO A 156 -6.95 4.68 -7.90
C PRO A 156 -6.66 5.54 -9.15
N LYS A 157 -7.09 5.07 -10.33
CA LYS A 157 -7.04 5.90 -11.53
C LYS A 157 -7.90 7.15 -11.35
N GLY A 158 -7.32 8.32 -11.58
CA GLY A 158 -7.95 9.60 -11.28
C GLY A 158 -7.68 10.12 -9.87
N SER A 159 -6.81 9.45 -9.08
CA SER A 159 -6.33 9.92 -7.79
C SER A 159 -5.88 11.38 -7.86
N ARG A 160 -6.32 12.18 -6.91
CA ARG A 160 -6.03 13.61 -6.84
C ARG A 160 -4.88 13.95 -5.91
N ARG A 161 -4.48 13.00 -5.04
CA ARG A 161 -3.50 13.21 -3.97
C ARG A 161 -2.34 12.23 -4.04
N HIS A 162 -2.62 10.95 -3.92
CA HIS A 162 -1.57 9.97 -3.64
C HIS A 162 -0.73 9.64 -4.88
N ARG A 163 -1.28 9.72 -6.11
CA ARG A 163 -0.46 9.54 -7.33
C ARG A 163 0.59 10.63 -7.52
N GLU A 164 0.26 11.88 -7.18
CA GLU A 164 1.22 12.98 -7.18
C GLU A 164 2.30 12.79 -6.09
N MET A 165 1.92 12.24 -4.92
CA MET A 165 2.89 11.89 -3.88
C MET A 165 3.86 10.81 -4.39
N VAL A 166 3.38 9.76 -5.07
CA VAL A 166 4.21 8.71 -5.66
C VAL A 166 5.23 9.29 -6.64
N LYS A 167 4.81 10.21 -7.52
CA LYS A 167 5.72 10.91 -8.44
C LYS A 167 6.79 11.72 -7.71
N LYS A 168 6.43 12.40 -6.62
CA LYS A 168 7.36 13.19 -5.81
C LYS A 168 8.36 12.32 -5.05
N ILE A 169 7.91 11.19 -4.50
CA ILE A 169 8.74 10.29 -3.68
C ILE A 169 9.65 9.45 -4.56
N GLY A 170 9.11 8.80 -5.59
CA GLY A 170 9.81 7.78 -6.37
C GLY A 170 10.15 8.20 -7.80
N GLY A 171 9.79 9.43 -8.23
CA GLY A 171 10.12 9.98 -9.56
C GLY A 171 9.25 9.47 -10.71
N LYS A 172 8.41 8.47 -10.51
CA LYS A 172 7.52 7.91 -11.56
C LYS A 172 6.19 7.43 -10.98
N GLU A 173 5.16 7.38 -11.81
CA GLU A 173 3.84 6.87 -11.43
C GLU A 173 3.74 5.38 -11.76
N GLN A 174 4.18 4.55 -10.83
CA GLN A 174 4.16 3.08 -10.94
C GLN A 174 3.72 2.46 -9.61
N PHE A 175 3.03 1.32 -9.68
CA PHE A 175 2.48 0.64 -8.50
C PHE A 175 2.78 -0.86 -8.52
N PRO A 176 3.00 -1.44 -7.32
CA PRO A 176 3.10 -0.80 -6.01
C PRO A 176 4.38 0.02 -5.84
N LEU A 177 4.34 1.04 -4.93
CA LEU A 177 5.52 1.69 -4.37
C LEU A 177 5.55 1.41 -2.88
N LEU A 178 6.65 0.87 -2.37
CA LEU A 178 6.91 0.68 -0.95
C LEU A 178 7.90 1.75 -0.46
N VAL A 179 7.60 2.34 0.68
CA VAL A 179 8.52 3.16 1.47
C VAL A 179 8.66 2.52 2.83
N ASP A 180 9.88 2.24 3.24
CA ASP A 180 10.19 1.74 4.57
C ASP A 180 10.95 2.81 5.36
N ALA A 181 10.25 3.48 6.26
CA ALA A 181 10.81 4.57 7.05
C ALA A 181 11.88 4.08 8.04
N SER A 182 11.86 2.81 8.45
CA SER A 182 12.84 2.25 9.39
C SER A 182 14.22 2.08 8.78
N THR A 183 14.28 1.82 7.47
CA THR A 183 15.52 1.59 6.73
C THR A 183 15.84 2.69 5.73
N GLY A 184 14.90 3.61 5.48
CA GLY A 184 15.01 4.64 4.45
C GLY A 184 14.88 4.11 3.02
N VAL A 185 14.44 2.86 2.82
CA VAL A 185 14.30 2.23 1.50
C VAL A 185 13.02 2.71 0.82
N THR A 186 13.13 3.09 -0.45
CA THR A 186 12.00 3.38 -1.34
C THR A 186 12.18 2.55 -2.60
N MET A 187 11.16 1.75 -2.98
CA MET A 187 11.30 0.84 -4.09
C MET A 187 9.99 0.53 -4.81
N TYR A 188 10.13 0.24 -6.08
CA TYR A 188 9.09 -0.28 -6.97
C TYR A 188 9.31 -1.77 -7.20
N GLU A 189 8.56 -2.35 -8.14
CA GLU A 189 8.57 -3.74 -8.58
C GLU A 189 8.13 -4.71 -7.48
N SER A 190 6.95 -5.26 -7.65
CA SER A 190 6.32 -6.12 -6.63
C SER A 190 7.13 -7.35 -6.26
N GLY A 191 7.90 -7.92 -7.20
CA GLY A 191 8.81 -9.03 -6.92
C GLY A 191 9.97 -8.62 -6.02
N ASP A 192 10.57 -7.46 -6.30
CA ASP A 192 11.67 -6.93 -5.51
C ASP A 192 11.20 -6.52 -4.11
N ILE A 193 10.00 -5.90 -4.03
CA ILE A 193 9.36 -5.57 -2.76
C ILE A 193 9.15 -6.82 -1.91
N VAL A 194 8.57 -7.88 -2.47
CA VAL A 194 8.35 -9.15 -1.74
C VAL A 194 9.68 -9.72 -1.24
N ASN A 195 10.69 -9.80 -2.11
CA ASN A 195 12.02 -10.28 -1.72
C ASN A 195 12.66 -9.41 -0.63
N TYR A 196 12.48 -8.10 -0.70
CA TYR A 196 12.95 -7.17 0.33
C TYR A 196 12.25 -7.42 1.67
N LEU A 197 10.92 -7.51 1.69
CA LEU A 197 10.14 -7.74 2.90
C LEU A 197 10.56 -9.06 3.60
N PHE A 198 10.75 -10.13 2.83
CA PHE A 198 11.22 -11.40 3.40
C PHE A 198 12.66 -11.32 3.92
N ARG A 199 13.56 -10.63 3.23
CA ARG A 199 14.93 -10.43 3.73
C ARG A 199 14.99 -9.60 5.01
N GLN A 200 14.19 -8.52 5.06
CA GLN A 200 14.22 -7.57 6.17
C GLN A 200 13.43 -8.05 7.38
N TYR A 201 12.26 -8.66 7.16
CA TYR A 201 11.30 -9.00 8.20
C TYR A 201 11.03 -10.51 8.32
N GLY A 202 11.51 -11.29 7.38
CA GLY A 202 11.22 -12.72 7.30
C GLY A 202 12.08 -13.61 8.21
N GLN A 203 13.07 -13.07 8.92
CA GLN A 203 13.95 -13.87 9.81
C GLN A 203 14.57 -15.09 9.11
N GLY A 204 15.10 -14.89 7.90
CA GLY A 204 15.71 -15.93 7.09
C GLY A 204 14.74 -16.79 6.27
N ARG A 205 13.43 -16.52 6.32
CA ARG A 205 12.43 -17.18 5.48
C ARG A 205 12.46 -16.62 4.05
N SER A 206 12.07 -17.48 3.11
CA SER A 206 11.79 -17.09 1.73
C SER A 206 10.27 -16.99 1.50
N PRO A 207 9.82 -16.26 0.46
CA PRO A 207 8.41 -16.25 0.06
C PRO A 207 7.88 -17.68 -0.15
N SER A 208 6.62 -17.92 0.22
CA SER A 208 5.97 -19.19 -0.03
C SER A 208 6.02 -19.55 -1.51
N SER A 209 6.22 -20.84 -1.80
CA SER A 209 6.32 -21.34 -3.18
C SER A 209 5.12 -20.89 -4.02
N GLY A 210 5.38 -20.40 -5.21
CA GLY A 210 4.36 -19.95 -6.17
C GLY A 210 3.81 -18.54 -5.91
N LEU A 211 4.13 -17.87 -4.82
CA LEU A 211 3.64 -16.52 -4.54
C LEU A 211 4.03 -15.52 -5.66
N LEU A 212 5.26 -15.60 -6.13
CA LEU A 212 5.77 -14.70 -7.16
C LEU A 212 5.27 -15.11 -8.56
N GLU A 213 5.33 -16.39 -8.87
CA GLU A 213 5.03 -16.94 -10.20
C GLU A 213 3.53 -16.94 -10.51
N SER A 214 2.70 -17.26 -9.52
CA SER A 214 1.24 -17.38 -9.69
C SER A 214 0.56 -16.06 -10.03
N THR A 215 1.17 -14.94 -9.73
CA THR A 215 0.57 -13.61 -9.99
C THR A 215 0.30 -13.40 -11.48
N ILE A 216 1.12 -13.93 -12.36
CA ILE A 216 0.94 -13.84 -13.82
C ILE A 216 -0.34 -14.57 -14.25
N PHE A 217 -0.65 -15.72 -13.65
CA PHE A 217 -1.76 -16.58 -14.04
C PHE A 217 -3.05 -16.26 -13.28
N THR A 218 -3.00 -16.21 -11.95
CA THR A 218 -4.21 -16.11 -11.11
C THR A 218 -4.41 -14.74 -10.48
N GLY A 219 -3.41 -13.87 -10.50
CA GLY A 219 -3.50 -12.53 -9.91
C GLY A 219 -4.54 -11.62 -10.55
N TRP A 220 -4.87 -11.85 -11.84
CA TRP A 220 -5.88 -11.09 -12.58
C TRP A 220 -7.31 -11.55 -12.31
N VAL A 221 -7.50 -12.79 -11.84
CA VAL A 221 -8.82 -13.36 -11.58
C VAL A 221 -9.67 -12.49 -10.66
N PRO A 222 -9.17 -12.02 -9.50
CA PRO A 222 -9.92 -11.09 -8.67
C PRO A 222 -10.30 -9.79 -9.37
N THR A 223 -9.39 -9.21 -10.15
CA THR A 223 -9.66 -7.96 -10.89
C THR A 223 -10.80 -8.12 -11.87
N LEU A 224 -10.84 -9.24 -12.60
CA LEU A 224 -11.90 -9.54 -13.58
C LEU A 224 -13.23 -9.86 -12.88
N LEU A 225 -13.23 -10.76 -11.90
CA LEU A 225 -14.44 -11.15 -11.17
C LEU A 225 -15.07 -9.98 -10.41
N ARG A 226 -14.26 -9.06 -9.91
CA ARG A 226 -14.70 -7.85 -9.23
C ARG A 226 -14.96 -6.68 -10.19
N ALA A 227 -14.91 -6.92 -11.50
CA ALA A 227 -15.14 -5.90 -12.54
C ALA A 227 -14.30 -4.61 -12.33
N GLY A 228 -13.08 -4.75 -11.84
CA GLY A 228 -12.15 -3.63 -11.58
C GLY A 228 -12.55 -2.73 -10.40
N ARG A 229 -13.34 -3.21 -9.43
CA ARG A 229 -13.61 -2.47 -8.19
C ARG A 229 -12.30 -2.12 -7.49
N GLY A 230 -12.24 -0.92 -6.92
CA GLY A 230 -11.00 -0.40 -6.34
C GLY A 230 -9.93 0.02 -7.36
N MET A 231 -10.29 0.19 -8.65
CA MET A 231 -9.36 0.65 -9.69
C MET A 231 -9.44 2.15 -9.95
N THR A 232 -10.62 2.74 -9.82
CA THR A 232 -10.91 4.11 -10.26
C THR A 232 -11.49 4.93 -9.13
N LEU A 233 -11.05 6.19 -9.02
CA LEU A 233 -11.59 7.15 -8.08
C LEU A 233 -13.09 7.38 -8.36
N TRP A 234 -13.90 7.31 -7.31
CA TRP A 234 -15.30 7.69 -7.39
C TRP A 234 -15.46 9.21 -7.59
N ASN A 235 -16.39 9.61 -8.42
CA ASN A 235 -16.56 11.03 -8.80
C ASN A 235 -16.97 11.94 -7.63
N LYS A 236 -17.64 11.39 -6.61
CA LYS A 236 -18.00 12.10 -5.38
C LYS A 236 -16.99 11.93 -4.24
N ALA A 237 -15.88 11.22 -4.46
CA ALA A 237 -14.81 11.15 -3.47
C ALA A 237 -14.13 12.52 -3.30
N GLY A 238 -13.75 12.88 -2.09
CA GLY A 238 -13.04 14.14 -1.89
C GLY A 238 -12.87 14.60 -0.45
N VAL A 239 -13.66 14.08 0.47
CA VAL A 239 -13.48 14.35 1.90
C VAL A 239 -12.23 13.62 2.39
N VAL A 240 -11.35 14.34 3.07
CA VAL A 240 -10.08 13.81 3.60
C VAL A 240 -10.21 13.65 5.10
N PRO A 241 -9.98 12.46 5.66
CA PRO A 241 -9.92 12.31 7.11
C PRO A 241 -8.70 13.03 7.69
N SER A 242 -8.83 13.63 8.87
CA SER A 242 -7.71 14.25 9.59
C SER A 242 -6.75 13.21 10.16
N GLU A 243 -7.30 12.11 10.65
CA GLU A 243 -6.56 10.93 11.12
C GLU A 243 -6.82 9.76 10.16
N LYS A 244 -5.80 8.93 9.91
CA LYS A 244 -5.97 7.73 9.09
C LYS A 244 -6.97 6.77 9.74
N LEU A 245 -7.82 6.14 8.94
CA LEU A 245 -8.65 5.05 9.39
C LEU A 245 -7.79 3.84 9.78
N GLU A 246 -8.27 2.96 10.62
CA GLU A 246 -7.60 1.71 10.96
C GLU A 246 -8.45 0.52 10.53
N LEU A 247 -7.85 -0.39 9.77
CA LEU A 247 -8.52 -1.57 9.25
C LEU A 247 -7.80 -2.85 9.70
N PHE A 248 -8.46 -3.65 10.53
CA PHE A 248 -8.03 -5.02 10.84
C PHE A 248 -8.53 -5.96 9.75
N SER A 249 -7.59 -6.62 9.08
CA SER A 249 -7.88 -7.42 7.91
C SER A 249 -6.69 -8.31 7.53
N TYR A 250 -6.89 -9.24 6.60
CA TYR A 250 -5.83 -9.93 5.87
C TYR A 250 -6.20 -9.99 4.39
N GLU A 251 -5.20 -10.17 3.51
CA GLU A 251 -5.41 -9.97 2.07
C GLU A 251 -6.51 -10.85 1.50
N ASN A 252 -6.55 -12.13 1.86
CA ASN A 252 -7.45 -13.08 1.23
C ASN A 252 -8.82 -13.19 1.90
N ASN A 253 -9.18 -12.25 2.78
CA ASN A 253 -10.54 -12.14 3.33
C ASN A 253 -11.50 -11.48 2.33
N SER A 254 -12.58 -12.20 1.96
CA SER A 254 -13.53 -11.74 0.94
C SER A 254 -14.32 -10.50 1.35
N TYR A 255 -14.72 -10.38 2.59
CA TYR A 255 -15.46 -9.21 3.10
C TYR A 255 -14.54 -7.99 3.26
N ALA A 256 -13.31 -8.20 3.73
CA ALA A 256 -12.32 -7.14 3.86
C ALA A 256 -11.91 -6.58 2.49
N ARG A 257 -11.87 -7.41 1.44
CA ARG A 257 -11.64 -6.95 0.06
C ARG A 257 -12.67 -5.91 -0.36
N ILE A 258 -13.95 -6.16 -0.12
CA ILE A 258 -15.05 -5.24 -0.45
C ILE A 258 -14.86 -3.89 0.26
N VAL A 259 -14.42 -3.91 1.52
CA VAL A 259 -14.11 -2.68 2.27
C VAL A 259 -12.88 -1.96 1.68
N ARG A 260 -11.81 -2.69 1.33
CA ARG A 260 -10.62 -2.08 0.71
C ARG A 260 -10.92 -1.49 -0.67
N GLU A 261 -11.82 -2.10 -1.45
CA GLU A 261 -12.31 -1.53 -2.71
C GLU A 261 -12.94 -0.15 -2.47
N ALA A 262 -13.80 -0.01 -1.47
CA ALA A 262 -14.42 1.27 -1.11
C ALA A 262 -13.40 2.31 -0.61
N LEU A 263 -12.47 1.91 0.26
CA LEU A 263 -11.37 2.78 0.71
C LEU A 263 -10.55 3.29 -0.47
N CYS A 264 -10.30 2.43 -1.46
CA CYS A 264 -9.56 2.80 -2.66
C CYS A 264 -10.37 3.74 -3.57
N GLU A 265 -11.65 3.46 -3.80
CA GLU A 265 -12.55 4.29 -4.62
C GLU A 265 -12.78 5.68 -4.01
N LEU A 266 -12.71 5.80 -2.69
CA LEU A 266 -12.78 7.07 -1.95
C LEU A 266 -11.41 7.74 -1.75
N GLU A 267 -10.31 7.08 -2.13
CA GLU A 267 -8.92 7.53 -1.91
C GLU A 267 -8.61 7.81 -0.42
N LEU A 268 -9.12 6.97 0.48
CA LEU A 268 -8.96 7.14 1.92
C LEU A 268 -7.70 6.43 2.41
N PRO A 269 -6.73 7.14 3.01
CA PRO A 269 -5.58 6.50 3.62
C PRO A 269 -5.97 5.78 4.91
N TYR A 270 -5.37 4.61 5.13
CA TYR A 270 -5.66 3.82 6.31
C TYR A 270 -4.43 3.05 6.81
N VAL A 271 -4.45 2.70 8.08
CA VAL A 271 -3.49 1.75 8.69
C VAL A 271 -4.07 0.35 8.52
N LEU A 272 -3.37 -0.49 7.79
CA LEU A 272 -3.69 -1.91 7.69
C LEU A 272 -3.05 -2.65 8.86
N GLN A 273 -3.87 -3.18 9.75
CA GLN A 273 -3.47 -4.14 10.78
C GLN A 273 -3.68 -5.55 10.25
N ASN A 274 -2.61 -6.21 9.83
CA ASN A 274 -2.70 -7.59 9.38
C ASN A 274 -3.04 -8.51 10.55
N VAL A 275 -4.10 -9.29 10.38
CA VAL A 275 -4.61 -10.28 11.35
C VAL A 275 -4.96 -11.59 10.64
N GLY A 276 -4.03 -12.09 9.82
CA GLY A 276 -4.15 -13.42 9.20
C GLY A 276 -4.21 -14.54 10.23
N GLU A 277 -4.57 -15.74 9.80
CA GLU A 277 -4.58 -16.91 10.68
C GLU A 277 -3.18 -17.12 11.28
N GLY A 278 -3.09 -17.16 12.61
CA GLY A 278 -1.82 -17.24 13.36
C GLY A 278 -1.19 -15.88 13.72
N SER A 279 -1.84 -14.76 13.40
CA SER A 279 -1.34 -13.42 13.77
C SER A 279 -1.38 -13.19 15.27
N SER A 280 -0.29 -12.66 15.81
CA SER A 280 -0.21 -12.22 17.21
C SER A 280 -1.13 -11.03 17.54
N LYS A 281 -1.55 -10.27 16.53
CA LYS A 281 -2.43 -9.10 16.64
C LYS A 281 -3.92 -9.48 16.79
N MET A 282 -4.27 -10.74 16.55
CA MET A 282 -5.65 -11.22 16.68
C MET A 282 -6.21 -11.05 18.10
N ASP A 283 -5.37 -11.16 19.13
CA ASP A 283 -5.80 -10.93 20.51
C ASP A 283 -5.99 -9.43 20.81
N ALA A 284 -5.27 -8.56 20.14
CA ALA A 284 -5.53 -7.11 20.20
C ALA A 284 -6.90 -6.77 19.58
N LEU A 285 -7.19 -7.33 18.40
CA LEU A 285 -8.52 -7.18 17.79
C LEU A 285 -9.63 -7.68 18.73
N LEU A 286 -9.45 -8.85 19.34
CA LEU A 286 -10.43 -9.40 20.28
C LEU A 286 -10.69 -8.47 21.47
N ARG A 287 -9.65 -7.85 22.03
CA ARG A 287 -9.80 -6.88 23.14
C ARG A 287 -10.56 -5.62 22.73
N ILE A 288 -10.35 -5.15 21.49
CA ILE A 288 -10.97 -3.92 20.99
C ILE A 288 -12.42 -4.16 20.56
N SER A 289 -12.67 -5.22 19.81
CA SER A 289 -13.96 -5.47 19.14
C SER A 289 -14.86 -6.47 19.86
N GLY A 290 -14.32 -7.21 20.81
CA GLY A 290 -15.00 -8.36 21.43
C GLY A 290 -15.11 -9.60 20.53
N SER A 291 -14.53 -9.56 19.32
CA SER A 291 -14.62 -10.63 18.32
C SER A 291 -13.32 -10.77 17.53
N LYS A 292 -13.09 -11.95 16.97
CA LYS A 292 -12.00 -12.20 16.00
C LYS A 292 -12.45 -12.02 14.53
N GLN A 293 -13.64 -11.49 14.31
CA GLN A 293 -14.17 -11.28 12.97
C GLN A 293 -13.49 -10.12 12.26
N VAL A 294 -13.21 -10.31 10.98
CA VAL A 294 -12.68 -9.31 10.06
C VAL A 294 -13.57 -9.24 8.81
N PRO A 295 -13.66 -8.04 8.17
CA PRO A 295 -12.97 -6.80 8.50
C PRO A 295 -13.45 -6.16 9.81
N TYR A 296 -12.60 -5.36 10.46
CA TYR A 296 -13.01 -4.46 11.52
C TYR A 296 -12.40 -3.08 11.25
N LEU A 297 -13.26 -2.06 11.10
CA LEU A 297 -12.84 -0.70 10.81
C LEU A 297 -13.02 0.18 12.04
N ILE A 298 -12.02 1.02 12.31
CA ILE A 298 -12.06 2.08 13.32
C ILE A 298 -11.79 3.41 12.61
N ASP A 299 -12.61 4.39 12.90
CA ASP A 299 -12.43 5.77 12.47
C ASP A 299 -12.40 6.70 13.68
N LEU A 300 -11.21 7.15 14.04
CA LEU A 300 -11.01 8.06 15.17
C LEU A 300 -11.55 9.46 14.92
N ASN A 301 -11.78 9.86 13.66
CA ASN A 301 -12.30 11.18 13.32
C ASN A 301 -13.76 11.36 13.79
N THR A 302 -14.52 10.28 13.85
CA THR A 302 -15.94 10.29 14.19
C THR A 302 -16.30 9.39 15.37
N GLY A 303 -15.37 8.54 15.79
CA GLY A 303 -15.60 7.49 16.79
C GLY A 303 -16.34 6.26 16.24
N PHE A 304 -16.52 6.17 14.91
CA PHE A 304 -17.16 5.00 14.29
C PHE A 304 -16.27 3.78 14.38
N GLN A 305 -16.88 2.64 14.70
CA GLN A 305 -16.23 1.33 14.65
C GLN A 305 -17.24 0.23 14.33
N SER A 306 -16.85 -0.71 13.48
CA SER A 306 -17.74 -1.81 13.08
C SER A 306 -16.96 -3.00 12.48
N GLY A 307 -17.48 -4.22 12.73
CA GLY A 307 -17.06 -5.46 12.04
C GLY A 307 -18.02 -5.88 10.92
N ASP A 308 -19.14 -5.17 10.74
CA ASP A 308 -20.10 -5.44 9.68
C ASP A 308 -19.71 -4.68 8.40
N TYR A 309 -19.30 -5.42 7.36
CA TYR A 309 -18.83 -4.79 6.12
C TYR A 309 -19.88 -3.91 5.44
N LYS A 310 -21.19 -4.23 5.55
CA LYS A 310 -22.26 -3.40 4.97
C LYS A 310 -22.39 -2.07 5.70
N LYS A 311 -22.34 -2.10 7.04
CA LYS A 311 -22.34 -0.87 7.84
C LYS A 311 -21.10 -0.03 7.56
N ILE A 312 -19.94 -0.68 7.39
CA ILE A 312 -18.71 -0.01 7.01
C ILE A 312 -18.85 0.67 5.65
N LEU A 313 -19.38 -0.02 4.63
CA LEU A 313 -19.58 0.56 3.30
C LEU A 313 -20.51 1.77 3.34
N SER A 314 -21.69 1.60 3.94
CA SER A 314 -22.65 2.69 4.09
C SER A 314 -22.05 3.90 4.78
N TYR A 315 -21.33 3.67 5.89
CA TYR A 315 -20.64 4.72 6.62
C TYR A 315 -19.57 5.44 5.75
N LEU A 316 -18.69 4.70 5.08
CA LEU A 316 -17.61 5.27 4.28
C LEU A 316 -18.15 6.16 3.16
N PHE A 317 -19.15 5.69 2.42
CA PHE A 317 -19.74 6.44 1.32
C PHE A 317 -20.59 7.64 1.80
N GLN A 318 -21.20 7.57 2.96
CA GLN A 318 -21.92 8.72 3.55
C GLN A 318 -20.94 9.76 4.11
N GLN A 319 -19.97 9.32 4.91
CA GLN A 319 -19.08 10.23 5.64
C GLN A 319 -18.06 10.91 4.73
N TYR A 320 -17.55 10.23 3.68
CA TYR A 320 -16.40 10.68 2.89
C TYR A 320 -16.75 11.05 1.45
N SER A 321 -18.04 11.29 1.14
CA SER A 321 -18.48 11.84 -0.14
C SER A 321 -18.67 13.35 -0.09
N ILE A 322 -18.43 14.00 -1.24
CA ILE A 322 -18.75 15.41 -1.43
C ILE A 322 -20.24 15.53 -1.76
N GLY A 323 -20.98 16.34 -0.99
CA GLY A 323 -22.38 16.65 -1.26
C GLY A 323 -23.38 15.61 -0.73
N SER A 324 -23.01 14.90 0.35
CA SER A 324 -23.96 14.14 1.18
C SER A 324 -24.67 15.04 2.17
#